data_482ad81182979155d78b59f4d681282c
#
_entry.id   482ad81182979155d78b59f4d681282c
#
_cell.length_a   1.000
_cell.length_b   1.000
_cell.length_c   1.000
_cell.angle_alpha   90.00
_cell.angle_beta   90.00
_cell.angle_gamma   90.00
#
_symmetry.space_group_name_H-M   'P 1'
#
loop_
_entity.id
_entity.type
_entity.pdbx_description
1 polymer ?
#
loop_
_entity_poly.entity_id
_entity_poly.type
_entity_poly.pdbx_seq_one_letter_code
_entity_poly.pdbx_strand_id
1 'polypeptide(L)'
;DLHVRSRRQRQMCIRDSLYTMRTEMAAHARALDGMTIALIGDLRYGRAVHSLCKLLCLYDRITLHLIAPPELSIPEDIADDLIAAGHQVKTFTDLADGIGDVDIIYVTRTQEERFPSQQDADRYRGLFRLNQTIYTQNCAPNTVIMHPLPRDSREQAQELDDDLNQNPNLAIFRQTDNGMLVRMALFALVLDVVDEVDNHAQPVTWFTSKRLPN
;
A
#
# COMPACT_ATOMS: atom_id res chain seq x y z
N ASP A 1 -17.56 0.37 -21.09
CA ASP A 1 -17.65 0.86 -19.70
C ASP A 1 -16.77 0.13 -18.67
N LEU A 2 -15.86 -0.69 -19.14
CA LEU A 2 -14.81 -1.35 -18.32
C LEU A 2 -13.88 -0.32 -17.67
N HIS A 3 -13.62 0.82 -18.31
CA HIS A 3 -12.78 1.89 -17.77
C HIS A 3 -13.39 2.60 -16.55
N VAL A 4 -14.69 2.76 -16.49
CA VAL A 4 -15.39 3.39 -15.35
C VAL A 4 -15.42 2.44 -14.15
N ARG A 5 -15.68 1.14 -14.39
CA ARG A 5 -15.60 0.12 -13.33
C ARG A 5 -14.21 -0.01 -12.74
N SER A 6 -13.18 -0.01 -13.57
CA SER A 6 -11.77 -0.05 -13.16
C SER A 6 -11.34 1.19 -12.34
N ARG A 7 -11.88 2.38 -12.62
CA ARG A 7 -11.62 3.59 -11.83
C ARG A 7 -12.27 3.53 -10.44
N ARG A 8 -13.53 3.08 -10.36
CA ARG A 8 -14.25 2.96 -9.07
C ARG A 8 -13.65 1.90 -8.16
N GLN A 9 -13.28 0.75 -8.71
CA GLN A 9 -12.64 -0.33 -7.94
C GLN A 9 -11.27 0.10 -7.37
N ARG A 10 -10.48 0.86 -8.12
CA ARG A 10 -9.16 1.36 -7.69
C ARG A 10 -9.23 2.44 -6.60
N GLN A 11 -10.21 3.32 -6.65
CA GLN A 11 -10.41 4.32 -5.57
C GLN A 11 -10.82 3.65 -4.24
N MET A 12 -11.39 2.46 -4.30
CA MET A 12 -11.73 1.69 -3.10
C MET A 12 -10.51 1.04 -2.48
N CYS A 13 -9.63 0.41 -3.27
CA CYS A 13 -8.38 -0.21 -2.79
C CYS A 13 -7.46 0.76 -2.01
N ILE A 14 -7.57 2.07 -2.24
CA ILE A 14 -6.73 3.06 -1.57
C ILE A 14 -7.25 3.38 -0.18
N ARG A 15 -8.57 3.48 -0.03
CA ARG A 15 -9.20 3.68 1.30
C ARG A 15 -9.00 2.46 2.19
N ASP A 16 -9.05 1.27 1.59
CA ASP A 16 -8.73 0.01 2.25
C ASP A 16 -7.27 0.01 2.73
N SER A 17 -6.34 0.50 1.90
CA SER A 17 -4.93 0.65 2.25
C SER A 17 -4.76 1.59 3.45
N LEU A 18 -5.36 2.78 3.40
CA LEU A 18 -5.24 3.75 4.50
C LEU A 18 -5.87 3.23 5.80
N TYR A 19 -7.04 2.59 5.72
CA TYR A 19 -7.67 1.98 6.87
C TYR A 19 -6.81 0.86 7.46
N THR A 20 -6.20 0.03 6.61
CA THR A 20 -5.27 -1.02 7.03
C THR A 20 -4.02 -0.44 7.69
N MET A 21 -3.41 0.60 7.11
CA MET A 21 -2.29 1.30 7.73
C MET A 21 -2.66 1.76 9.15
N ARG A 22 -3.83 2.39 9.29
CA ARG A 22 -4.32 2.87 10.58
C ARG A 22 -4.50 1.74 11.59
N THR A 23 -5.09 0.62 11.19
CA THR A 23 -5.34 -0.53 12.09
C THR A 23 -4.04 -1.25 12.46
N GLU A 24 -3.11 -1.42 11.52
CA GLU A 24 -1.81 -2.02 11.79
C GLU A 24 -0.95 -1.14 12.71
N MET A 25 -0.90 0.17 12.48
CA MET A 25 -0.18 1.09 13.34
C MET A 25 -0.78 1.14 14.76
N ALA A 26 -2.12 1.17 14.86
CA ALA A 26 -2.81 1.12 16.15
C ALA A 26 -2.53 -0.17 16.93
N ALA A 27 -2.36 -1.32 16.26
CA ALA A 27 -1.98 -2.57 16.89
C ALA A 27 -0.59 -2.52 17.55
N HIS A 28 0.26 -1.58 17.13
CA HIS A 28 1.56 -1.28 17.73
C HIS A 28 1.54 -0.02 18.62
N ALA A 29 0.36 0.47 19.02
CA ALA A 29 0.16 1.71 19.80
C ALA A 29 0.81 2.95 19.12
N ARG A 30 0.79 3.02 17.78
CA ARG A 30 1.33 4.11 16.96
C ARG A 30 0.23 4.78 16.14
N ALA A 31 0.41 6.06 15.85
CA ALA A 31 -0.44 6.83 14.95
C ALA A 31 0.11 6.85 13.52
N LEU A 32 -0.69 7.30 12.55
CA LEU A 32 -0.20 7.57 11.20
C LEU A 32 0.63 8.86 11.14
N ASP A 33 0.32 9.84 11.99
CA ASP A 33 1.09 11.08 12.08
C ASP A 33 2.51 10.78 12.55
N GLY A 34 3.48 11.27 11.80
CA GLY A 34 4.90 11.06 12.06
C GLY A 34 5.45 9.69 11.65
N MET A 35 4.65 8.82 11.02
CA MET A 35 5.15 7.53 10.54
C MET A 35 6.15 7.69 9.39
N THR A 36 6.95 6.66 9.17
CA THR A 36 7.79 6.51 7.98
C THR A 36 7.23 5.39 7.09
N ILE A 37 6.98 5.70 5.82
CA ILE A 37 6.47 4.73 4.84
C ILE A 37 7.39 4.63 3.62
N ALA A 38 7.75 3.41 3.22
CA ALA A 38 8.43 3.14 1.96
C ALA A 38 7.40 2.79 0.87
N LEU A 39 7.40 3.54 -0.21
CA LEU A 39 6.64 3.26 -1.43
C LEU A 39 7.60 2.68 -2.48
N ILE A 40 7.35 1.44 -2.92
CA ILE A 40 8.30 0.67 -3.71
C ILE A 40 7.70 0.24 -5.04
N GLY A 41 8.48 0.37 -6.12
CA GLY A 41 8.16 -0.16 -7.45
C GLY A 41 7.85 0.90 -8.48
N ASP A 42 6.79 0.72 -9.26
CA ASP A 42 6.40 1.69 -10.30
C ASP A 42 5.61 2.85 -9.68
N LEU A 43 6.32 3.90 -9.26
CA LEU A 43 5.71 5.09 -8.69
C LEU A 43 5.21 6.06 -9.76
N ARG A 44 5.69 5.94 -11.00
CA ARG A 44 5.30 6.82 -12.11
C ARG A 44 3.91 6.50 -12.64
N TYR A 45 3.62 5.22 -12.87
CA TYR A 45 2.35 4.78 -13.43
C TYR A 45 1.40 4.19 -12.38
N GLY A 46 1.87 4.02 -11.16
CA GLY A 46 1.14 3.42 -10.04
C GLY A 46 0.02 4.29 -9.48
N ARG A 47 -1.19 4.23 -10.09
CA ARG A 47 -2.34 5.06 -9.65
C ARG A 47 -2.73 4.83 -8.19
N ALA A 48 -2.51 3.63 -7.64
CA ALA A 48 -2.75 3.35 -6.24
C ALA A 48 -1.84 4.22 -5.35
N VAL A 49 -0.55 4.31 -5.70
CA VAL A 49 0.42 5.16 -5.00
C VAL A 49 0.02 6.63 -5.08
N HIS A 50 -0.30 7.14 -6.29
CA HIS A 50 -0.69 8.54 -6.45
C HIS A 50 -1.89 8.93 -5.59
N SER A 51 -2.89 8.06 -5.53
CA SER A 51 -4.07 8.35 -4.73
C SER A 51 -3.81 8.14 -3.23
N LEU A 52 -2.91 7.22 -2.86
CA LEU A 52 -2.46 7.06 -1.49
C LEU A 52 -1.73 8.32 -1.01
N CYS A 53 -0.79 8.84 -1.80
CA CYS A 53 -0.08 10.08 -1.49
C CYS A 53 -1.05 11.24 -1.22
N LYS A 54 -2.10 11.39 -2.05
CA LYS A 54 -3.14 12.41 -1.82
C LYS A 54 -3.91 12.22 -0.50
N LEU A 55 -4.15 10.98 -0.07
CA LEU A 55 -4.79 10.72 1.22
C LEU A 55 -3.82 10.94 2.38
N LEU A 56 -2.53 10.66 2.21
CA LEU A 56 -1.52 10.92 3.23
C LEU A 56 -1.37 12.40 3.53
N CYS A 57 -1.63 13.29 2.57
CA CYS A 57 -1.68 14.74 2.81
C CYS A 57 -2.74 15.20 3.83
N LEU A 58 -3.62 14.30 4.28
CA LEU A 58 -4.58 14.57 5.37
C LEU A 58 -3.98 14.32 6.78
N TYR A 59 -2.75 13.87 6.85
CA TYR A 59 -2.01 13.55 8.09
C TYR A 59 -0.80 14.45 8.23
N ASP A 60 -0.16 14.41 9.40
CA ASP A 60 0.94 15.31 9.73
C ASP A 60 2.30 14.60 9.75
N ARG A 61 3.34 15.28 9.25
CA ARG A 61 4.75 14.94 9.45
C ARG A 61 5.14 13.51 9.04
N ILE A 62 4.54 12.97 7.99
CA ILE A 62 4.93 11.66 7.46
C ILE A 62 6.27 11.78 6.74
N THR A 63 7.13 10.78 6.89
CA THR A 63 8.34 10.61 6.07
C THR A 63 8.07 9.55 5.00
N LEU A 64 8.22 9.93 3.72
CA LEU A 64 8.03 9.01 2.60
C LEU A 64 9.40 8.67 2.00
N HIS A 65 9.70 7.38 1.96
CA HIS A 65 10.81 6.81 1.21
C HIS A 65 10.28 6.33 -0.14
N LEU A 66 10.66 7.02 -1.21
CA LEU A 66 10.26 6.69 -2.58
C LEU A 66 11.35 5.84 -3.23
N ILE A 67 11.09 4.54 -3.38
CA ILE A 67 12.08 3.57 -3.86
C ILE A 67 11.69 3.14 -5.27
N ALA A 68 12.35 3.71 -6.26
CA ALA A 68 12.09 3.46 -7.67
C ALA A 68 13.33 3.80 -8.53
N PRO A 69 13.48 3.21 -9.72
CA PRO A 69 14.44 3.70 -10.69
C PRO A 69 14.05 5.14 -11.10
N PRO A 70 15.02 5.97 -11.53
CA PRO A 70 14.74 7.35 -11.92
C PRO A 70 13.59 7.50 -12.93
N GLU A 71 13.50 6.58 -13.88
CA GLU A 71 12.47 6.57 -14.94
C GLU A 71 11.07 6.24 -14.43
N LEU A 72 10.97 5.57 -13.26
CA LEU A 72 9.73 5.20 -12.60
C LEU A 72 9.48 6.01 -11.32
N SER A 73 10.19 7.10 -11.12
CA SER A 73 9.98 8.04 -10.02
C SER A 73 8.56 8.59 -10.02
N ILE A 74 8.09 8.97 -8.84
CA ILE A 74 6.79 9.62 -8.70
C ILE A 74 6.75 10.94 -9.49
N PRO A 75 5.60 11.32 -10.09
CA PRO A 75 5.45 12.62 -10.74
C PRO A 75 5.75 13.78 -9.78
N GLU A 76 6.42 14.82 -10.31
CA GLU A 76 6.87 15.98 -9.51
C GLU A 76 5.71 16.69 -8.80
N ASP A 77 4.57 16.85 -9.48
CA ASP A 77 3.37 17.46 -8.90
C ASP A 77 2.87 16.74 -7.63
N ILE A 78 3.00 15.42 -7.58
CA ILE A 78 2.62 14.64 -6.40
C ILE A 78 3.66 14.77 -5.29
N ALA A 79 4.94 14.81 -5.64
CA ALA A 79 6.01 15.04 -4.66
C ALA A 79 5.89 16.44 -4.04
N ASP A 80 5.58 17.45 -4.86
CA ASP A 80 5.36 18.83 -4.42
C ASP A 80 4.14 18.95 -3.49
N ASP A 81 3.04 18.26 -3.82
CA ASP A 81 1.84 18.20 -2.95
C ASP A 81 2.19 17.62 -1.55
N LEU A 82 3.00 16.56 -1.50
CA LEU A 82 3.45 15.95 -0.23
C LEU A 82 4.33 16.92 0.58
N ILE A 83 5.27 17.60 -0.07
CA ILE A 83 6.16 18.58 0.58
C ILE A 83 5.34 19.77 1.08
N ALA A 84 4.40 20.27 0.27
CA ALA A 84 3.50 21.36 0.65
C ALA A 84 2.60 21.00 1.83
N ALA A 85 2.22 19.72 1.97
CA ALA A 85 1.49 19.20 3.13
C ALA A 85 2.37 19.03 4.40
N GLY A 86 3.66 19.36 4.35
CA GLY A 86 4.57 19.29 5.49
C GLY A 86 5.22 17.91 5.71
N HIS A 87 5.22 17.07 4.69
CA HIS A 87 5.87 15.75 4.73
C HIS A 87 7.32 15.83 4.30
N GLN A 88 8.12 14.86 4.75
CA GLN A 88 9.48 14.66 4.26
C GLN A 88 9.48 13.61 3.14
N VAL A 89 10.10 13.95 2.01
CA VAL A 89 10.23 13.04 0.87
C VAL A 89 11.70 12.72 0.65
N LYS A 90 12.06 11.44 0.67
CA LYS A 90 13.40 10.92 0.38
C LYS A 90 13.31 9.94 -0.78
N THR A 91 14.27 9.99 -1.70
CA THR A 91 14.32 9.12 -2.88
C THR A 91 15.46 8.13 -2.78
N PHE A 92 15.21 6.89 -3.18
CA PHE A 92 16.17 5.81 -3.17
C PHE A 92 16.07 5.03 -4.48
N THR A 93 17.20 4.54 -4.97
CA THR A 93 17.28 3.67 -6.15
C THR A 93 17.56 2.21 -5.78
N ASP A 94 17.96 1.96 -4.55
CA ASP A 94 18.19 0.62 -4.00
C ASP A 94 17.17 0.29 -2.91
N LEU A 95 16.72 -0.96 -2.89
CA LEU A 95 15.72 -1.43 -1.94
C LEU A 95 16.25 -1.43 -0.51
N ALA A 96 17.46 -1.96 -0.31
CA ALA A 96 18.04 -2.11 1.03
C ALA A 96 18.29 -0.76 1.71
N ASP A 97 18.68 0.26 0.94
CA ASP A 97 18.94 1.60 1.46
C ASP A 97 17.65 2.32 1.90
N GLY A 98 16.51 1.99 1.27
CA GLY A 98 15.27 2.71 1.48
C GLY A 98 14.30 2.07 2.48
N ILE A 99 14.45 0.78 2.83
CA ILE A 99 13.51 0.05 3.70
C ILE A 99 13.94 -0.03 5.17
N GLY A 100 15.13 0.49 5.50
CA GLY A 100 15.57 0.59 6.89
C GLY A 100 14.74 1.61 7.68
N ASP A 101 14.44 1.32 8.93
CA ASP A 101 13.74 2.22 9.87
C ASP A 101 12.38 2.75 9.38
N VAL A 102 11.66 1.96 8.58
CA VAL A 102 10.31 2.30 8.13
C VAL A 102 9.25 1.53 8.92
N ASP A 103 8.10 2.16 9.12
CA ASP A 103 6.95 1.56 9.79
C ASP A 103 6.14 0.68 8.86
N ILE A 104 6.01 1.13 7.61
CA ILE A 104 5.22 0.47 6.58
C ILE A 104 6.01 0.40 5.28
N ILE A 105 6.00 -0.76 4.67
CA ILE A 105 6.43 -0.99 3.28
C ILE A 105 5.19 -1.20 2.43
N TYR A 106 5.01 -0.37 1.41
CA TYR A 106 3.92 -0.48 0.44
C TYR A 106 4.49 -0.79 -0.93
N VAL A 107 4.42 -2.05 -1.33
CA VAL A 107 4.98 -2.54 -2.59
C VAL A 107 3.94 -2.45 -3.70
N THR A 108 4.35 -2.05 -4.90
CA THR A 108 3.50 -2.04 -6.09
C THR A 108 4.15 -2.79 -7.24
N ARG A 109 3.34 -3.47 -8.04
CA ARG A 109 3.81 -4.12 -9.26
C ARG A 109 4.15 -3.10 -10.35
N THR A 110 5.00 -3.48 -11.28
CA THR A 110 5.23 -2.74 -12.53
C THR A 110 3.94 -2.72 -13.37
N GLN A 111 3.50 -1.53 -13.81
CA GLN A 111 2.30 -1.35 -14.64
C GLN A 111 2.65 -1.54 -16.12
N GLU A 112 3.06 -2.75 -16.51
CA GLU A 112 3.56 -3.07 -17.86
C GLU A 112 2.66 -2.55 -18.99
N GLU A 113 1.35 -2.60 -18.76
CA GLU A 113 0.32 -2.15 -19.71
C GLU A 113 0.34 -0.64 -20.01
N ARG A 114 1.19 0.13 -19.34
CA ARG A 114 1.30 1.59 -19.50
C ARG A 114 2.60 2.05 -20.08
N PHE A 115 3.52 1.14 -20.29
CA PHE A 115 4.78 1.44 -20.97
C PHE A 115 4.56 1.61 -22.47
N PRO A 116 5.35 2.47 -23.13
CA PRO A 116 5.28 2.66 -24.57
C PRO A 116 5.57 1.37 -25.36
N SER A 117 6.42 0.49 -24.83
CA SER A 117 6.75 -0.80 -25.41
C SER A 117 6.93 -1.88 -24.35
N GLN A 118 6.75 -3.15 -24.74
CA GLN A 118 7.01 -4.29 -23.89
C GLN A 118 8.49 -4.39 -23.48
N GLN A 119 9.40 -4.00 -24.38
CA GLN A 119 10.84 -4.01 -24.09
C GLN A 119 11.21 -3.04 -22.99
N ASP A 120 10.52 -1.88 -22.89
CA ASP A 120 10.74 -0.94 -21.80
C ASP A 120 10.22 -1.49 -20.47
N ALA A 121 9.07 -2.15 -20.49
CA ALA A 121 8.51 -2.79 -19.29
C ALA A 121 9.39 -3.92 -18.77
N ASP A 122 9.95 -4.73 -19.67
CA ASP A 122 10.80 -5.89 -19.33
C ASP A 122 12.07 -5.48 -18.55
N ARG A 123 12.57 -4.26 -18.75
CA ARG A 123 13.74 -3.74 -18.01
C ARG A 123 13.51 -3.56 -16.53
N TYR A 124 12.27 -3.30 -16.14
CA TYR A 124 11.90 -2.99 -14.75
C TYR A 124 11.18 -4.15 -14.07
N ARG A 125 10.96 -5.25 -14.79
CA ARG A 125 10.31 -6.44 -14.25
C ARG A 125 11.16 -7.07 -13.15
N GLY A 126 10.59 -7.28 -11.98
CA GLY A 126 11.25 -7.92 -10.85
C GLY A 126 12.44 -7.15 -10.24
N LEU A 127 12.61 -5.87 -10.62
CA LEU A 127 13.74 -5.05 -10.14
C LEU A 127 13.75 -4.87 -8.63
N PHE A 128 12.56 -4.70 -8.02
CA PHE A 128 12.40 -4.56 -6.58
C PHE A 128 11.60 -5.73 -6.04
N ARG A 129 12.29 -6.83 -5.79
CA ARG A 129 11.71 -8.04 -5.23
C ARG A 129 11.95 -8.08 -3.72
N LEU A 130 10.90 -7.95 -2.94
CA LEU A 130 10.94 -8.12 -1.49
C LEU A 130 10.66 -9.58 -1.14
N ASN A 131 11.58 -10.20 -0.39
CA ASN A 131 11.47 -11.54 0.14
C ASN A 131 11.76 -11.57 1.65
N GLN A 132 11.56 -12.72 2.29
CA GLN A 132 11.75 -12.87 3.73
C GLN A 132 13.19 -12.58 4.17
N THR A 133 14.19 -12.93 3.35
CA THR A 133 15.60 -12.68 3.67
C THR A 133 15.91 -11.19 3.69
N ILE A 134 15.52 -10.44 2.63
CA ILE A 134 15.70 -8.99 2.53
C ILE A 134 14.96 -8.29 3.68
N TYR A 135 13.74 -8.71 3.95
CA TYR A 135 12.95 -8.17 5.06
C TYR A 135 13.67 -8.34 6.41
N THR A 136 14.12 -9.55 6.72
CA THR A 136 14.76 -9.86 8.00
C THR A 136 16.10 -9.13 8.19
N GLN A 137 16.83 -8.92 7.10
CA GLN A 137 18.15 -8.25 7.16
C GLN A 137 18.06 -6.73 7.28
N ASN A 138 17.02 -6.11 6.72
CA ASN A 138 17.01 -4.66 6.56
C ASN A 138 15.87 -3.96 7.31
N CYS A 139 14.81 -4.66 7.69
CA CYS A 139 13.65 -4.03 8.30
C CYS A 139 13.59 -4.22 9.81
N ALA A 140 12.91 -3.30 10.50
CA ALA A 140 12.58 -3.47 11.90
C ALA A 140 11.59 -4.64 12.09
N PRO A 141 11.59 -5.35 13.23
CA PRO A 141 10.75 -6.53 13.46
C PRO A 141 9.24 -6.29 13.30
N ASN A 142 8.78 -5.05 13.44
CA ASN A 142 7.37 -4.66 13.37
C ASN A 142 7.02 -3.89 12.10
N THR A 143 7.90 -3.86 11.11
CA THR A 143 7.62 -3.20 9.82
C THR A 143 6.51 -3.94 9.09
N VAL A 144 5.41 -3.25 8.82
CA VAL A 144 4.23 -3.82 8.16
C VAL A 144 4.43 -3.86 6.65
N ILE A 145 4.10 -4.98 6.01
CA ILE A 145 4.20 -5.16 4.56
C ILE A 145 2.80 -5.11 3.94
N MET A 146 2.61 -4.25 2.97
CA MET A 146 1.33 -4.03 2.27
C MET A 146 1.49 -4.06 0.77
N HIS A 147 0.41 -4.40 0.06
CA HIS A 147 0.35 -4.42 -1.40
C HIS A 147 -1.10 -4.22 -1.88
N PRO A 148 -1.37 -3.37 -2.88
CA PRO A 148 -2.74 -3.07 -3.35
C PRO A 148 -3.38 -4.20 -4.15
N LEU A 149 -2.67 -5.31 -4.37
CA LEU A 149 -3.09 -6.46 -5.16
C LEU A 149 -3.58 -6.12 -6.59
N PRO A 150 -3.51 -7.07 -7.54
CA PRO A 150 -2.87 -8.39 -7.41
C PRO A 150 -1.34 -8.31 -7.41
N ARG A 151 -0.66 -9.25 -6.75
CA ARG A 151 0.77 -9.50 -6.93
C ARG A 151 1.00 -10.08 -8.34
N ASP A 152 2.17 -9.83 -8.91
CA ASP A 152 2.55 -10.55 -10.13
C ASP A 152 2.96 -11.98 -9.76
N SER A 153 2.29 -12.96 -10.36
CA SER A 153 2.53 -14.39 -10.08
C SER A 153 3.61 -15.00 -10.97
N ARG A 154 4.12 -14.24 -11.96
CA ARG A 154 5.17 -14.73 -12.85
C ARG A 154 6.51 -14.73 -12.10
N GLU A 155 7.24 -15.83 -12.13
CA GLU A 155 8.48 -16.03 -11.37
C GLU A 155 9.52 -14.91 -11.55
N GLN A 156 9.60 -14.33 -12.76
CA GLN A 156 10.55 -13.27 -13.07
C GLN A 156 10.03 -11.85 -12.80
N ALA A 157 8.77 -11.72 -12.40
CA ALA A 157 8.09 -10.43 -12.25
C ALA A 157 7.55 -10.20 -10.83
N GLN A 158 7.73 -11.17 -9.94
CA GLN A 158 7.31 -11.07 -8.55
C GLN A 158 8.00 -9.90 -7.85
N GLU A 159 7.23 -8.95 -7.39
CA GLU A 159 7.68 -7.83 -6.56
C GLU A 159 7.59 -8.16 -5.06
N LEU A 160 6.78 -9.16 -4.71
CA LEU A 160 6.57 -9.62 -3.34
C LEU A 160 6.52 -11.14 -3.31
N ASP A 161 7.51 -11.77 -2.73
CA ASP A 161 7.67 -13.23 -2.71
C ASP A 161 6.64 -13.95 -1.85
N ASP A 162 6.35 -15.20 -2.23
CA ASP A 162 5.43 -16.05 -1.50
C ASP A 162 5.99 -16.56 -0.17
N ASP A 163 7.31 -16.50 0.04
CA ASP A 163 7.96 -16.83 1.31
C ASP A 163 7.53 -15.89 2.45
N LEU A 164 7.10 -14.66 2.12
CA LEU A 164 6.51 -13.72 3.05
C LEU A 164 5.11 -14.10 3.53
N ASN A 165 4.43 -15.06 2.92
CA ASN A 165 3.05 -15.41 3.29
C ASN A 165 2.92 -15.91 4.75
N GLN A 166 4.00 -16.37 5.36
CA GLN A 166 4.04 -16.77 6.78
C GLN A 166 4.54 -15.64 7.70
N ASN A 167 4.89 -14.48 7.15
CA ASN A 167 5.34 -13.34 7.96
C ASN A 167 4.13 -12.69 8.67
N PRO A 168 4.13 -12.57 10.00
CA PRO A 168 3.01 -11.99 10.76
C PRO A 168 2.75 -10.53 10.41
N ASN A 169 3.76 -9.81 9.90
CA ASN A 169 3.66 -8.41 9.49
C ASN A 169 3.15 -8.24 8.04
N LEU A 170 2.97 -9.34 7.29
CA LEU A 170 2.32 -9.25 5.98
C LEU A 170 0.82 -8.97 6.15
N ALA A 171 0.38 -7.80 5.76
CA ALA A 171 -0.98 -7.31 5.96
C ALA A 171 -1.89 -7.44 4.72
N ILE A 172 -1.42 -7.99 3.60
CA ILE A 172 -2.17 -8.01 2.32
C ILE A 172 -3.54 -8.69 2.43
N PHE A 173 -3.64 -9.77 3.21
CA PHE A 173 -4.92 -10.48 3.40
C PHE A 173 -5.86 -9.67 4.28
N ARG A 174 -5.36 -9.09 5.38
CA ARG A 174 -6.14 -8.17 6.23
C ARG A 174 -6.58 -6.93 5.45
N GLN A 175 -5.72 -6.41 4.56
CA GLN A 175 -6.04 -5.30 3.67
C GLN A 175 -7.22 -5.64 2.74
N THR A 176 -7.27 -6.88 2.23
CA THR A 176 -8.39 -7.37 1.40
C THR A 176 -9.69 -7.43 2.20
N ASP A 177 -9.65 -7.97 3.42
CA ASP A 177 -10.82 -8.08 4.30
C ASP A 177 -11.34 -6.68 4.71
N ASN A 178 -10.43 -5.76 5.03
CA ASN A 178 -10.76 -4.37 5.34
C ASN A 178 -11.50 -3.66 4.19
N GLY A 179 -11.29 -4.09 2.96
CA GLY A 179 -12.00 -3.59 1.80
C GLY A 179 -13.51 -3.74 1.89
N MET A 180 -14.00 -4.77 2.56
CA MET A 180 -15.44 -4.94 2.78
C MET A 180 -15.95 -3.92 3.80
N LEU A 181 -15.27 -3.78 4.93
CA LEU A 181 -15.66 -2.84 5.98
C LEU A 181 -15.72 -1.40 5.46
N VAL A 182 -14.72 -1.00 4.70
CA VAL A 182 -14.67 0.33 4.07
C VAL A 182 -15.83 0.53 3.09
N ARG A 183 -16.20 -0.49 2.31
CA ARG A 183 -17.37 -0.40 1.41
C ARG A 183 -18.67 -0.26 2.17
N MET A 184 -18.85 -1.05 3.23
CA MET A 184 -20.04 -0.96 4.09
C MET A 184 -20.17 0.44 4.69
N ALA A 185 -19.09 0.99 5.25
CA ALA A 185 -19.07 2.34 5.78
C ALA A 185 -19.42 3.40 4.72
N LEU A 186 -18.88 3.26 3.49
CA LEU A 186 -19.20 4.16 2.39
C LEU A 186 -20.67 4.09 1.98
N PHE A 187 -21.27 2.90 1.93
CA PHE A 187 -22.70 2.75 1.64
C PHE A 187 -23.55 3.38 2.73
N ALA A 188 -23.20 3.15 4.01
CA ALA A 188 -23.92 3.76 5.12
C ALA A 188 -23.88 5.30 5.05
N LEU A 189 -22.73 5.88 4.71
CA LEU A 189 -22.58 7.34 4.52
C LEU A 189 -23.40 7.85 3.32
N VAL A 190 -23.37 7.16 2.17
CA VAL A 190 -24.08 7.59 0.96
C VAL A 190 -25.59 7.49 1.12
N LEU A 191 -26.06 6.50 1.87
CA LEU A 191 -27.48 6.26 2.13
C LEU A 191 -28.00 7.03 3.36
N ASP A 192 -27.13 7.75 4.05
CA ASP A 192 -27.45 8.52 5.27
C ASP A 192 -28.07 7.64 6.39
N VAL A 193 -27.51 6.44 6.56
CA VAL A 193 -27.98 5.46 7.57
C VAL A 193 -26.90 5.08 8.59
N VAL A 194 -25.88 5.94 8.77
CA VAL A 194 -24.74 5.66 9.67
C VAL A 194 -25.23 5.40 11.11
N ASP A 195 -26.16 6.21 11.59
CA ASP A 195 -26.67 6.14 12.97
C ASP A 195 -27.56 4.91 13.20
N GLU A 196 -27.99 4.24 12.12
CA GLU A 196 -28.84 3.06 12.19
C GLU A 196 -28.07 1.75 12.12
N VAL A 197 -26.79 1.79 11.76
CA VAL A 197 -25.98 0.58 11.55
C VAL A 197 -25.93 -0.28 12.81
N ASP A 198 -25.72 0.32 13.97
CA ASP A 198 -25.62 -0.40 15.25
C ASP A 198 -26.97 -0.99 15.68
N ASN A 199 -28.09 -0.30 15.36
CA ASN A 199 -29.44 -0.74 15.70
C ASN A 199 -29.86 -2.00 14.93
N HIS A 200 -29.28 -2.20 13.74
CA HIS A 200 -29.59 -3.33 12.84
C HIS A 200 -28.44 -4.35 12.77
N ALA A 201 -27.37 -4.17 13.56
CA ALA A 201 -26.25 -5.09 13.58
C ALA A 201 -26.69 -6.46 14.13
N GLN A 202 -26.36 -7.52 13.40
CA GLN A 202 -26.57 -8.88 13.87
C GLN A 202 -25.23 -9.61 13.97
N PRO A 203 -25.03 -10.44 15.02
CA PRO A 203 -23.82 -11.24 15.13
C PRO A 203 -23.81 -12.29 14.00
N VAL A 204 -22.73 -12.25 13.22
CA VAL A 204 -22.48 -13.24 12.15
C VAL A 204 -21.18 -13.95 12.41
N THR A 205 -21.11 -15.23 12.04
CA THR A 205 -19.83 -15.94 12.00
C THR A 205 -19.09 -15.52 10.74
N TRP A 206 -17.97 -14.85 10.96
CA TRP A 206 -17.20 -14.26 9.87
C TRP A 206 -15.76 -14.78 9.87
N PHE A 207 -15.26 -15.16 8.70
CA PHE A 207 -13.86 -15.53 8.54
C PHE A 207 -13.07 -14.30 8.05
N THR A 208 -12.23 -13.77 8.90
CA THR A 208 -11.31 -12.68 8.57
C THR A 208 -9.88 -13.18 8.67
N SER A 209 -9.00 -12.62 7.86
CA SER A 209 -7.56 -12.89 7.95
C SER A 209 -7.02 -12.32 9.26
N LYS A 210 -6.53 -13.17 10.13
CA LYS A 210 -5.94 -12.77 11.40
C LYS A 210 -4.45 -12.54 11.24
N ARG A 211 -3.91 -11.67 12.08
CA ARG A 211 -2.46 -11.58 12.25
C ARG A 211 -1.96 -12.91 12.79
N LEU A 212 -0.90 -13.45 12.18
CA LEU A 212 -0.25 -14.64 12.72
C LEU A 212 0.36 -14.29 14.09
N PRO A 213 0.30 -15.19 15.08
CA PRO A 213 1.01 -14.99 16.35
C PRO A 213 2.52 -14.88 16.08
N ASN A 214 3.17 -13.99 16.80
CA ASN A 214 4.63 -13.84 16.77
C ASN A 214 5.31 -15.08 17.39
#